data_2279906609f8be3fb5e33b4903606a69
#
_entry.id   2279906609f8be3fb5e33b4903606a69
#
_cell.length_a   1.000
_cell.length_b   1.000
_cell.length_c   1.000
_cell.angle_alpha   90.00
_cell.angle_beta   90.00
_cell.angle_gamma   90.00
#
_symmetry.space_group_name_H-M   'P 1'
#
loop_
_entity.id
_entity.type
_entity.pdbx_description
1 polymer ?
#
loop_
_entity_poly.entity_id
_entity_poly.type
_entity_poly.pdbx_seq_one_letter_code
_entity_poly.pdbx_strand_id
1 'polypeptide(L)'
;MLRKVWNTVKKHIDLCAFALITGIAVIDLLRYAALGMLQPLLYMVVTELILVSFAFAAWKGKLPILMLPVGLAVGWLGTWTNYLETTLFHIGFFLQAGVAILWALGGIVLALRHIKQAAPHWWVFLALPLVLTVGCMVVCKVSYDAARTADRAGQTVWAVPKIYEQECEHPGIVEHISYETKAYATDERTVEKQACVYLPYGYDPEKQYNILYLMHGTGDNEDYWLLTHPENKTMLDQMIEQQVIEPLIVVTPTFYVEDDCKDGLDPLTYSFAKELRNDLMPAVEAQYSTYAETCDDAGFAASREHRAFAGLSRGAVTTNHSAVCQALDYFAWFGTFSGSRTTADEFRAAIQSDEFAQLPIKYLYACGGSYDFALPGQIEDYNKLLAVEPRLQSGVNTTFAVYPLRHHSADNWHIALYNFLQKVFVE
;
A
#
# COMPACT_ATOMS: atom_id res chain seq x y z
N MET A 1 -43.20 21.82 10.73
CA MET A 1 -41.97 21.42 11.40
C MET A 1 -40.72 21.66 10.52
N LEU A 2 -40.60 21.11 9.33
CA LEU A 2 -39.45 21.26 8.40
C LEU A 2 -39.12 22.73 8.06
N ARG A 3 -40.12 23.59 7.83
CA ARG A 3 -39.94 25.03 7.53
C ARG A 3 -39.33 25.81 8.72
N LYS A 4 -39.68 25.46 9.95
CA LYS A 4 -39.06 26.02 11.16
C LYS A 4 -37.60 25.59 11.31
N VAL A 5 -37.33 24.32 11.15
CA VAL A 5 -35.97 23.77 11.18
C VAL A 5 -35.10 24.43 10.10
N TRP A 6 -35.60 24.53 8.87
CA TRP A 6 -34.92 25.20 7.78
C TRP A 6 -34.59 26.67 8.05
N ASN A 7 -35.53 27.42 8.63
CA ASN A 7 -35.29 28.81 9.00
C ASN A 7 -34.27 28.96 10.11
N THR A 8 -34.24 28.02 11.07
CA THR A 8 -33.22 27.99 12.11
C THR A 8 -31.84 27.65 11.56
N VAL A 9 -31.74 26.66 10.70
CA VAL A 9 -30.48 26.30 10.01
C VAL A 9 -29.96 27.48 9.17
N LYS A 10 -30.83 28.15 8.39
CA LYS A 10 -30.45 29.36 7.65
C LYS A 10 -29.90 30.48 8.50
N LYS A 11 -30.46 30.65 9.71
CA LYS A 11 -30.06 31.71 10.66
C LYS A 11 -28.70 31.42 11.33
N HIS A 12 -28.34 30.14 11.42
CA HIS A 12 -27.14 29.67 12.12
C HIS A 12 -26.25 28.80 11.22
N ILE A 13 -26.26 29.07 9.91
CA ILE A 13 -25.54 28.25 8.91
C ILE A 13 -24.05 28.17 9.21
N ASP A 14 -23.47 29.25 9.71
CA ASP A 14 -22.05 29.32 10.07
C ASP A 14 -21.70 28.41 11.25
N LEU A 15 -22.60 28.38 12.25
CA LEU A 15 -22.45 27.49 13.41
C LEU A 15 -22.64 26.02 13.03
N CYS A 16 -23.63 25.76 12.16
CA CYS A 16 -23.86 24.40 11.64
C CYS A 16 -22.66 23.89 10.83
N ALA A 17 -22.08 24.76 10.00
CA ALA A 17 -20.89 24.45 9.24
C ALA A 17 -19.66 24.20 10.14
N PHE A 18 -19.44 25.06 11.12
CA PHE A 18 -18.37 24.89 12.10
C PHE A 18 -18.51 23.54 12.85
N ALA A 19 -19.72 23.23 13.32
CA ALA A 19 -19.99 21.98 14.03
C ALA A 19 -19.76 20.75 13.15
N LEU A 20 -20.19 20.82 11.87
CA LEU A 20 -20.02 19.72 10.92
C LEU A 20 -18.54 19.47 10.63
N ILE A 21 -17.77 20.52 10.30
CA ILE A 21 -16.34 20.41 9.99
C ILE A 21 -15.56 19.92 11.20
N THR A 22 -15.85 20.48 12.39
CA THR A 22 -15.20 20.04 13.63
C THR A 22 -15.54 18.59 13.94
N GLY A 23 -16.79 18.16 13.71
CA GLY A 23 -17.20 16.77 13.90
C GLY A 23 -16.47 15.79 12.98
N ILE A 24 -16.31 16.13 11.71
CA ILE A 24 -15.55 15.34 10.73
C ILE A 24 -14.07 15.26 11.17
N ALA A 25 -13.46 16.40 11.50
CA ALA A 25 -12.07 16.45 11.95
C ALA A 25 -11.83 15.57 13.18
N VAL A 26 -12.72 15.63 14.18
CA VAL A 26 -12.60 14.80 15.38
C VAL A 26 -12.73 13.31 15.05
N ILE A 27 -13.68 12.93 14.19
CA ILE A 27 -13.85 11.52 13.77
C ILE A 27 -12.58 11.01 13.07
N ASP A 28 -12.01 11.79 12.14
CA ASP A 28 -10.79 11.42 11.44
C ASP A 28 -9.59 11.28 12.40
N LEU A 29 -9.39 12.24 13.30
CA LEU A 29 -8.35 12.16 14.32
C LEU A 29 -8.49 10.94 15.23
N LEU A 30 -9.70 10.65 15.68
CA LEU A 30 -9.97 9.46 16.52
C LEU A 30 -9.69 8.16 15.76
N ARG A 31 -10.06 8.12 14.47
CA ARG A 31 -9.78 6.95 13.61
C ARG A 31 -8.29 6.70 13.50
N TYR A 32 -7.49 7.71 13.16
CA TYR A 32 -6.04 7.56 13.02
C TYR A 32 -5.35 7.24 14.36
N ALA A 33 -5.80 7.85 15.44
CA ALA A 33 -5.29 7.55 16.78
C ALA A 33 -5.60 6.09 17.20
N ALA A 34 -6.82 5.61 16.93
CA ALA A 34 -7.21 4.23 17.22
C ALA A 34 -6.40 3.20 16.42
N LEU A 35 -5.94 3.57 15.21
CA LEU A 35 -5.10 2.73 14.37
C LEU A 35 -3.60 2.77 14.75
N GLY A 36 -3.20 3.56 15.73
CA GLY A 36 -1.80 3.71 16.15
C GLY A 36 -0.89 4.39 15.11
N MET A 37 -1.47 5.16 14.19
CA MET A 37 -0.79 5.76 13.04
C MET A 37 -0.22 7.13 13.37
N LEU A 38 0.93 7.21 14.05
CA LEU A 38 1.51 8.48 14.50
C LEU A 38 2.02 9.38 13.38
N GLN A 39 2.68 8.87 12.35
CA GLN A 39 3.22 9.71 11.26
C GLN A 39 2.14 10.29 10.34
N PRO A 40 1.23 9.49 9.76
CA PRO A 40 0.08 10.00 9.05
C PRO A 40 -0.80 10.90 9.92
N LEU A 41 -0.93 10.57 11.22
CA LEU A 41 -1.68 11.37 12.19
C LEU A 41 -1.17 12.82 12.25
N LEU A 42 0.13 13.05 12.25
CA LEU A 42 0.70 14.41 12.30
C LEU A 42 0.30 15.26 11.09
N TYR A 43 0.30 14.69 9.87
CA TYR A 43 -0.16 15.39 8.67
C TYR A 43 -1.66 15.71 8.74
N MET A 44 -2.46 14.74 9.18
CA MET A 44 -3.90 14.93 9.36
C MET A 44 -4.20 15.97 10.43
N VAL A 45 -3.52 15.94 11.59
CA VAL A 45 -3.69 16.95 12.66
C VAL A 45 -3.45 18.36 12.14
N VAL A 46 -2.39 18.59 11.37
CA VAL A 46 -2.10 19.91 10.81
C VAL A 46 -3.22 20.36 9.86
N THR A 47 -3.67 19.47 8.96
CA THR A 47 -4.75 19.76 8.01
C THR A 47 -6.06 20.08 8.75
N GLU A 48 -6.42 19.26 9.73
CA GLU A 48 -7.65 19.43 10.50
C GLU A 48 -7.62 20.69 11.39
N LEU A 49 -6.48 21.02 11.97
CA LEU A 49 -6.33 22.28 12.73
C LEU A 49 -6.50 23.50 11.82
N ILE A 50 -6.01 23.45 10.57
CA ILE A 50 -6.24 24.52 9.58
C ILE A 50 -7.73 24.62 9.28
N LEU A 51 -8.42 23.51 8.97
CA LEU A 51 -9.85 23.49 8.67
C LEU A 51 -10.71 24.02 9.83
N VAL A 52 -10.44 23.56 11.05
CA VAL A 52 -11.16 24.01 12.25
C VAL A 52 -10.88 25.50 12.54
N SER A 53 -9.65 25.96 12.33
CA SER A 53 -9.29 27.38 12.50
C SER A 53 -10.03 28.26 11.52
N PHE A 54 -10.16 27.87 10.26
CA PHE A 54 -10.95 28.59 9.25
C PHE A 54 -12.45 28.56 9.58
N ALA A 55 -12.98 27.42 10.00
CA ALA A 55 -14.36 27.28 10.41
C ALA A 55 -14.69 28.21 11.60
N PHE A 56 -13.81 28.24 12.60
CA PHE A 56 -13.94 29.13 13.77
C PHE A 56 -13.88 30.61 13.39
N ALA A 57 -12.95 31.00 12.51
CA ALA A 57 -12.83 32.38 12.06
C ALA A 57 -14.06 32.83 11.24
N ALA A 58 -14.64 31.93 10.42
CA ALA A 58 -15.88 32.20 9.72
C ALA A 58 -17.07 32.33 10.68
N TRP A 59 -17.18 31.45 11.68
CA TRP A 59 -18.21 31.53 12.70
C TRP A 59 -18.16 32.84 13.51
N LYS A 60 -16.96 33.35 13.77
CA LYS A 60 -16.79 34.64 14.45
C LYS A 60 -16.95 35.85 13.51
N GLY A 61 -17.31 35.64 12.24
CA GLY A 61 -17.48 36.71 11.25
C GLY A 61 -16.19 37.44 10.87
N LYS A 62 -15.04 36.86 11.22
CA LYS A 62 -13.72 37.43 10.91
C LYS A 62 -13.19 37.01 9.55
N LEU A 63 -13.71 35.93 9.00
CA LEU A 63 -13.45 35.47 7.64
C LEU A 63 -14.76 35.28 6.91
N PRO A 64 -14.83 35.63 5.62
CA PRO A 64 -16.01 35.31 4.83
C PRO A 64 -16.20 33.81 4.82
N ILE A 65 -17.45 33.38 4.86
CA ILE A 65 -17.84 31.96 4.77
C ILE A 65 -17.28 31.26 3.51
N LEU A 66 -16.87 32.05 2.53
CA LEU A 66 -16.14 31.64 1.32
C LEU A 66 -14.80 30.95 1.61
N MET A 67 -14.16 31.28 2.73
CA MET A 67 -12.86 30.68 3.10
C MET A 67 -12.99 29.24 3.60
N LEU A 68 -14.20 28.83 4.02
CA LEU A 68 -14.47 27.46 4.44
C LEU A 68 -14.32 26.45 3.30
N PRO A 69 -14.94 26.64 2.10
CA PRO A 69 -14.76 25.69 1.00
C PRO A 69 -13.31 25.68 0.47
N VAL A 70 -12.59 26.78 0.59
CA VAL A 70 -11.17 26.81 0.20
C VAL A 70 -10.30 26.09 1.23
N GLY A 71 -10.55 26.27 2.51
CA GLY A 71 -9.88 25.50 3.56
C GLY A 71 -10.13 24.00 3.41
N LEU A 72 -11.37 23.61 3.13
CA LEU A 72 -11.74 22.24 2.79
C LEU A 72 -11.03 21.75 1.53
N ALA A 73 -10.99 22.54 0.46
CA ALA A 73 -10.32 22.18 -0.77
C ALA A 73 -8.80 22.04 -0.59
N VAL A 74 -8.17 22.90 0.21
CA VAL A 74 -6.74 22.83 0.53
C VAL A 74 -6.42 21.62 1.40
N GLY A 75 -7.22 21.35 2.42
CA GLY A 75 -7.09 20.16 3.24
C GLY A 75 -7.29 18.86 2.44
N TRP A 76 -8.16 18.92 1.47
CA TRP A 76 -8.55 17.80 0.61
C TRP A 76 -7.68 17.60 -0.62
N LEU A 77 -7.11 18.64 -1.21
CA LEU A 77 -6.22 18.50 -2.38
C LEU A 77 -4.99 17.64 -2.06
N GLY A 78 -4.50 17.66 -0.84
CA GLY A 78 -3.45 16.73 -0.40
C GLY A 78 -3.90 15.27 -0.33
N THR A 79 -5.20 15.06 -0.13
CA THR A 79 -5.79 13.71 0.01
C THR A 79 -6.49 13.24 -1.28
N TRP A 80 -6.86 14.15 -2.15
CA TRP A 80 -7.80 13.94 -3.25
C TRP A 80 -7.22 13.22 -4.46
N THR A 81 -5.99 13.48 -4.80
CA THR A 81 -5.33 12.81 -5.94
C THR A 81 -5.28 11.29 -5.77
N ASN A 82 -5.29 10.84 -4.55
CA ASN A 82 -5.20 9.42 -4.21
C ASN A 82 -6.55 8.74 -3.95
N TYR A 83 -7.60 9.50 -3.70
CA TYR A 83 -8.92 8.95 -3.32
C TYR A 83 -9.76 8.47 -4.51
N LEU A 84 -9.42 8.90 -5.72
CA LEU A 84 -10.22 8.61 -6.93
C LEU A 84 -10.14 7.15 -7.39
N GLU A 85 -9.06 6.44 -7.12
CA GLU A 85 -8.87 5.07 -7.64
C GLU A 85 -9.64 4.00 -6.86
N THR A 86 -9.87 4.17 -5.57
CA THR A 86 -10.51 3.13 -4.74
C THR A 86 -11.88 3.50 -4.17
N THR A 87 -12.38 4.71 -4.39
CA THR A 87 -13.48 5.28 -3.61
C THR A 87 -14.85 5.32 -4.26
N LEU A 88 -15.02 4.69 -5.39
CA LEU A 88 -16.38 4.40 -5.89
C LEU A 88 -17.27 3.70 -4.84
N PHE A 89 -16.68 3.18 -3.75
CA PHE A 89 -17.35 2.41 -2.70
C PHE A 89 -17.43 3.11 -1.33
N HIS A 90 -16.85 4.31 -1.14
CA HIS A 90 -16.90 4.98 0.16
C HIS A 90 -17.91 6.13 0.21
N ILE A 91 -19.07 5.87 0.82
CA ILE A 91 -20.13 6.87 1.06
C ILE A 91 -19.59 8.16 1.70
N GLY A 92 -18.61 8.05 2.59
CA GLY A 92 -17.96 9.19 3.24
C GLY A 92 -17.32 10.17 2.24
N PHE A 93 -16.70 9.68 1.18
CA PHE A 93 -16.13 10.51 0.12
C PHE A 93 -17.17 11.37 -0.59
N PHE A 94 -18.27 10.75 -1.05
CA PHE A 94 -19.32 11.47 -1.77
C PHE A 94 -20.00 12.51 -0.88
N LEU A 95 -20.16 12.22 0.42
CA LEU A 95 -20.69 13.19 1.38
C LEU A 95 -19.76 14.40 1.53
N GLN A 96 -18.48 14.16 1.69
CA GLN A 96 -17.47 15.21 1.81
C GLN A 96 -17.34 16.01 0.51
N ALA A 97 -17.26 15.35 -0.66
CA ALA A 97 -17.24 16.01 -1.95
C ALA A 97 -18.51 16.85 -2.19
N GLY A 98 -19.66 16.33 -1.84
CA GLY A 98 -20.93 17.06 -1.91
C GLY A 98 -20.94 18.30 -1.03
N VAL A 99 -20.46 18.20 0.20
CA VAL A 99 -20.31 19.34 1.12
C VAL A 99 -19.33 20.36 0.55
N ALA A 100 -18.18 19.94 0.05
CA ALA A 100 -17.18 20.84 -0.57
C ALA A 100 -17.75 21.60 -1.77
N ILE A 101 -18.50 20.92 -2.65
CA ILE A 101 -19.16 21.54 -3.81
C ILE A 101 -20.23 22.56 -3.37
N LEU A 102 -21.08 22.20 -2.42
CA LEU A 102 -22.12 23.12 -1.90
C LEU A 102 -21.50 24.36 -1.27
N TRP A 103 -20.39 24.21 -0.55
CA TRP A 103 -19.65 25.31 0.04
C TRP A 103 -18.96 26.18 -1.01
N ALA A 104 -18.37 25.58 -2.05
CA ALA A 104 -17.81 26.33 -3.17
C ALA A 104 -18.85 27.18 -3.86
N LEU A 105 -20.02 26.62 -4.15
CA LEU A 105 -21.17 27.34 -4.74
C LEU A 105 -21.68 28.47 -3.82
N GLY A 106 -21.87 28.17 -2.52
CA GLY A 106 -22.25 29.18 -1.53
C GLY A 106 -21.25 30.32 -1.46
N GLY A 107 -19.99 30.00 -1.53
CA GLY A 107 -18.89 30.93 -1.56
C GLY A 107 -18.90 31.85 -2.78
N ILE A 108 -19.12 31.31 -3.96
CA ILE A 108 -19.25 32.10 -5.20
C ILE A 108 -20.41 33.08 -5.08
N VAL A 109 -21.56 32.65 -4.57
CA VAL A 109 -22.74 33.51 -4.37
C VAL A 109 -22.42 34.67 -3.41
N LEU A 110 -21.70 34.42 -2.34
CA LEU A 110 -21.31 35.45 -1.38
C LEU A 110 -20.30 36.43 -1.99
N ALA A 111 -19.30 35.97 -2.75
CA ALA A 111 -18.37 36.81 -3.48
C ALA A 111 -19.08 37.74 -4.45
N LEU A 112 -20.02 37.19 -5.24
CA LEU A 112 -20.82 37.99 -6.19
C LEU A 112 -21.68 39.05 -5.48
N ARG A 113 -22.20 38.77 -4.26
CA ARG A 113 -22.92 39.76 -3.46
C ARG A 113 -21.99 40.85 -2.95
N HIS A 114 -20.78 40.52 -2.47
CA HIS A 114 -19.79 41.49 -2.01
C HIS A 114 -19.30 42.39 -3.14
N ILE A 115 -19.08 41.83 -4.34
CA ILE A 115 -18.73 42.64 -5.53
C ILE A 115 -19.83 43.63 -5.85
N LYS A 116 -21.13 43.22 -5.83
CA LYS A 116 -22.26 44.10 -6.07
C LYS A 116 -22.41 45.21 -5.03
N GLN A 117 -21.95 44.99 -3.80
CA GLN A 117 -22.02 45.99 -2.72
C GLN A 117 -20.79 46.91 -2.69
N ALA A 118 -19.87 46.80 -3.68
CA ALA A 118 -18.63 47.57 -3.79
C ALA A 118 -17.83 47.59 -2.46
N ALA A 119 -17.84 46.45 -1.74
CA ALA A 119 -17.11 46.35 -0.49
C ALA A 119 -15.60 46.52 -0.74
N PRO A 120 -14.93 47.44 0.00
CA PRO A 120 -13.48 47.61 -0.15
C PRO A 120 -12.78 46.29 0.17
N HIS A 121 -11.80 45.92 -0.62
CA HIS A 121 -10.96 44.71 -0.44
C HIS A 121 -11.63 43.37 -0.80
N TRP A 122 -12.70 43.34 -1.59
CA TRP A 122 -13.32 42.10 -2.07
C TRP A 122 -12.32 41.14 -2.74
N TRP A 123 -11.29 41.66 -3.40
CA TRP A 123 -10.25 40.91 -4.08
C TRP A 123 -9.40 40.06 -3.10
N VAL A 124 -9.24 40.51 -1.84
CA VAL A 124 -8.50 39.76 -0.81
C VAL A 124 -9.17 38.42 -0.54
N PHE A 125 -10.49 38.38 -0.59
CA PHE A 125 -11.27 37.16 -0.37
C PHE A 125 -11.14 36.13 -1.50
N LEU A 126 -10.68 36.54 -2.68
CA LEU A 126 -10.37 35.66 -3.79
C LEU A 126 -8.85 35.36 -3.85
N ALA A 127 -8.02 36.35 -3.62
CA ALA A 127 -6.58 36.23 -3.76
C ALA A 127 -5.95 35.36 -2.65
N LEU A 128 -6.33 35.59 -1.39
CA LEU A 128 -5.73 34.88 -0.26
C LEU A 128 -5.98 33.35 -0.32
N PRO A 129 -7.19 32.87 -0.58
CA PRO A 129 -7.43 31.44 -0.76
C PRO A 129 -6.63 30.84 -1.92
N LEU A 130 -6.55 31.56 -3.05
CA LEU A 130 -5.78 31.11 -4.20
C LEU A 130 -4.29 31.00 -3.87
N VAL A 131 -3.72 32.01 -3.21
CA VAL A 131 -2.31 32.02 -2.79
C VAL A 131 -2.03 30.88 -1.79
N LEU A 132 -2.91 30.66 -0.82
CA LEU A 132 -2.76 29.57 0.13
C LEU A 132 -2.86 28.20 -0.55
N THR A 133 -3.81 28.02 -1.47
CA THR A 133 -3.96 26.76 -2.23
C THR A 133 -2.71 26.47 -3.07
N VAL A 134 -2.28 27.45 -3.85
CA VAL A 134 -1.06 27.32 -4.67
C VAL A 134 0.18 27.11 -3.81
N GLY A 135 0.30 27.85 -2.70
CA GLY A 135 1.38 27.66 -1.73
C GLY A 135 1.43 26.25 -1.15
N CYS A 136 0.31 25.71 -0.72
CA CYS A 136 0.22 24.33 -0.23
C CYS A 136 0.58 23.31 -1.31
N MET A 137 0.08 23.49 -2.54
CA MET A 137 0.42 22.59 -3.66
C MET A 137 1.93 22.63 -3.96
N VAL A 138 2.53 23.80 -3.96
CA VAL A 138 3.98 23.96 -4.16
C VAL A 138 4.78 23.29 -3.05
N VAL A 139 4.40 23.51 -1.79
CA VAL A 139 5.06 22.88 -0.64
C VAL A 139 4.93 21.36 -0.69
N CYS A 140 3.74 20.83 -0.99
CA CYS A 140 3.53 19.39 -1.14
C CYS A 140 4.40 18.82 -2.27
N LYS A 141 4.41 19.49 -3.44
CA LYS A 141 5.24 19.06 -4.57
C LYS A 141 6.73 19.11 -4.26
N VAL A 142 7.21 20.19 -3.67
CA VAL A 142 8.64 20.34 -3.31
C VAL A 142 9.03 19.29 -2.28
N SER A 143 8.19 19.04 -1.27
CA SER A 143 8.44 18.01 -0.27
C SER A 143 8.46 16.61 -0.88
N TYR A 144 7.56 16.34 -1.80
CA TYR A 144 7.51 15.08 -2.55
C TYR A 144 8.76 14.91 -3.43
N ASP A 145 9.10 15.93 -4.20
CA ASP A 145 10.30 15.91 -5.06
C ASP A 145 11.59 15.75 -4.23
N ALA A 146 11.67 16.43 -3.08
CA ALA A 146 12.79 16.29 -2.16
C ALA A 146 12.90 14.89 -1.56
N ALA A 147 11.77 14.27 -1.20
CA ALA A 147 11.75 12.90 -0.72
C ALA A 147 12.26 11.89 -1.78
N ARG A 148 11.99 12.18 -3.06
CA ARG A 148 12.42 11.35 -4.20
C ARG A 148 13.87 11.59 -4.64
N THR A 149 14.50 12.69 -4.22
CA THR A 149 15.90 12.99 -4.54
C THR A 149 16.88 12.59 -3.46
N ALA A 150 16.39 12.33 -2.24
CA ALA A 150 17.24 11.91 -1.14
C ALA A 150 17.69 10.45 -1.34
N ASP A 151 18.99 10.25 -1.39
CA ASP A 151 19.57 8.92 -1.24
C ASP A 151 19.34 8.47 0.22
N ARG A 152 18.51 7.46 0.38
CA ARG A 152 18.13 6.92 1.68
C ARG A 152 18.27 5.39 1.70
N ALA A 153 19.34 4.90 1.15
CA ALA A 153 19.64 3.48 1.16
C ALA A 153 19.44 2.88 2.58
N GLY A 154 18.71 1.80 2.67
CA GLY A 154 18.40 1.11 3.94
C GLY A 154 17.30 1.77 4.80
N GLN A 155 16.77 2.95 4.46
CA GLN A 155 15.66 3.58 5.16
C GLN A 155 14.34 3.33 4.47
N THR A 156 13.25 3.19 5.23
CA THR A 156 11.91 3.13 4.67
C THR A 156 11.53 4.50 4.10
N VAL A 157 11.26 4.54 2.81
CA VAL A 157 10.83 5.75 2.11
C VAL A 157 9.31 5.70 1.84
N TRP A 158 8.71 6.86 1.62
CA TRP A 158 7.29 7.00 1.25
C TRP A 158 7.09 7.42 -0.22
N ALA A 159 8.17 7.50 -0.98
CA ALA A 159 8.20 7.68 -2.43
C ALA A 159 9.50 7.10 -2.97
N VAL A 160 9.45 6.36 -4.05
CA VAL A 160 10.65 5.79 -4.69
C VAL A 160 11.52 6.92 -5.24
N PRO A 161 12.84 6.95 -4.97
CA PRO A 161 13.73 7.95 -5.52
C PRO A 161 13.78 7.89 -7.06
N LYS A 162 13.86 9.05 -7.70
CA LYS A 162 13.77 9.17 -9.16
C LYS A 162 14.81 8.38 -9.94
N ILE A 163 15.97 8.14 -9.35
CA ILE A 163 17.03 7.38 -10.00
C ILE A 163 16.57 5.95 -10.33
N TYR A 164 15.73 5.36 -9.49
CA TYR A 164 15.23 3.99 -9.69
C TYR A 164 14.04 3.90 -10.65
N GLU A 165 13.55 5.02 -11.18
CA GLU A 165 12.52 5.09 -12.23
C GLU A 165 13.10 5.36 -13.63
N GLN A 166 14.43 5.46 -13.74
CA GLN A 166 15.12 5.67 -15.02
C GLN A 166 15.55 4.34 -15.60
N GLU A 167 15.52 4.23 -16.91
CA GLU A 167 16.12 3.08 -17.60
C GLU A 167 17.61 3.00 -17.25
N CYS A 168 18.09 1.79 -16.98
CA CYS A 168 19.49 1.53 -16.70
C CYS A 168 20.25 1.07 -17.95
N GLU A 169 21.57 1.08 -17.89
CA GLU A 169 22.41 0.68 -19.01
C GLU A 169 22.38 -0.87 -19.20
N HIS A 170 22.18 -1.59 -18.12
CA HIS A 170 22.25 -3.04 -18.08
C HIS A 170 20.93 -3.66 -17.53
N PRO A 171 19.82 -3.61 -18.31
CA PRO A 171 18.56 -4.15 -17.86
C PRO A 171 18.53 -5.68 -17.87
N GLY A 172 17.88 -6.28 -16.90
CA GLY A 172 17.52 -7.69 -16.88
C GLY A 172 16.45 -8.04 -17.94
N ILE A 173 16.10 -9.30 -18.01
CA ILE A 173 15.06 -9.80 -18.92
C ILE A 173 13.90 -10.38 -18.14
N VAL A 174 12.71 -10.42 -18.78
CA VAL A 174 11.52 -11.10 -18.27
C VAL A 174 11.08 -12.11 -19.30
N GLU A 175 10.84 -13.33 -18.86
CA GLU A 175 10.32 -14.41 -19.71
C GLU A 175 9.18 -15.14 -19.02
N HIS A 176 8.34 -15.85 -19.76
CA HIS A 176 7.31 -16.73 -19.22
C HIS A 176 7.79 -18.16 -19.21
N ILE A 177 7.46 -18.87 -18.14
CA ILE A 177 7.57 -20.32 -18.08
C ILE A 177 6.18 -20.93 -17.96
N SER A 178 5.98 -22.10 -18.54
CA SER A 178 4.81 -22.95 -18.33
C SER A 178 5.17 -24.11 -17.43
N TYR A 179 4.26 -24.49 -16.55
CA TYR A 179 4.39 -25.66 -15.69
C TYR A 179 3.05 -26.34 -15.48
N GLU A 180 3.09 -27.66 -15.31
CA GLU A 180 1.94 -28.46 -14.98
C GLU A 180 1.71 -28.42 -13.47
N THR A 181 0.46 -28.25 -13.04
CA THR A 181 0.05 -28.23 -11.64
C THR A 181 -1.35 -28.81 -11.48
N LYS A 182 -1.90 -28.78 -10.28
CA LYS A 182 -3.26 -29.24 -9.97
C LYS A 182 -4.14 -28.11 -9.47
N ALA A 183 -5.41 -28.19 -9.77
CA ALA A 183 -6.44 -27.30 -9.22
C ALA A 183 -6.71 -27.64 -7.74
N TYR A 184 -5.72 -27.45 -6.85
CA TYR A 184 -5.73 -27.88 -5.45
C TYR A 184 -6.86 -27.30 -4.60
N ALA A 185 -7.42 -26.17 -5.01
CA ALA A 185 -8.54 -25.53 -4.31
C ALA A 185 -9.91 -26.14 -4.67
N THR A 186 -9.96 -26.99 -5.71
CA THR A 186 -11.23 -27.49 -6.27
C THR A 186 -11.22 -29.01 -6.44
N ASP A 187 -10.96 -29.52 -7.61
CA ASP A 187 -11.12 -30.92 -8.00
C ASP A 187 -9.81 -31.69 -8.26
N GLU A 188 -8.68 -31.01 -8.01
CA GLU A 188 -7.31 -31.52 -8.21
C GLU A 188 -7.04 -32.04 -9.63
N ARG A 189 -7.81 -31.57 -10.65
CA ARG A 189 -7.47 -31.84 -12.05
C ARG A 189 -6.15 -31.20 -12.41
N THR A 190 -5.42 -31.83 -13.32
CA THR A 190 -4.21 -31.28 -13.89
C THR A 190 -4.53 -30.07 -14.77
N VAL A 191 -3.78 -29.01 -14.60
CA VAL A 191 -3.86 -27.76 -15.38
C VAL A 191 -2.46 -27.29 -15.73
N GLU A 192 -2.34 -26.59 -16.85
CA GLU A 192 -1.12 -25.87 -17.22
C GLU A 192 -1.25 -24.41 -16.77
N LYS A 193 -0.24 -23.89 -16.08
CA LYS A 193 -0.18 -22.49 -15.63
C LYS A 193 1.11 -21.85 -16.10
N GLN A 194 1.14 -20.53 -16.04
CA GLN A 194 2.32 -19.72 -16.38
C GLN A 194 2.78 -18.91 -15.16
N ALA A 195 4.06 -18.56 -15.17
CA ALA A 195 4.66 -17.58 -14.29
C ALA A 195 5.63 -16.72 -15.09
N CYS A 196 5.74 -15.42 -14.75
CA CYS A 196 6.84 -14.62 -15.26
C CYS A 196 8.08 -14.81 -14.40
N VAL A 197 9.24 -14.82 -15.03
CA VAL A 197 10.54 -14.89 -14.36
C VAL A 197 11.42 -13.74 -14.84
N TYR A 198 11.85 -12.92 -13.89
CA TYR A 198 12.87 -11.90 -14.12
C TYR A 198 14.25 -12.50 -13.83
N LEU A 199 15.14 -12.33 -14.77
CA LEU A 199 16.56 -12.65 -14.64
C LEU A 199 17.39 -11.36 -14.67
N PRO A 200 18.32 -11.16 -13.72
CA PRO A 200 19.13 -9.96 -13.69
C PRO A 200 20.09 -9.91 -14.90
N TYR A 201 20.54 -8.71 -15.24
CA TYR A 201 21.54 -8.55 -16.31
C TYR A 201 22.78 -9.43 -16.04
N GLY A 202 23.25 -10.12 -17.06
CA GLY A 202 24.40 -11.01 -16.93
C GLY A 202 24.11 -12.26 -16.08
N TYR A 203 22.85 -12.70 -16.01
CA TYR A 203 22.50 -13.98 -15.40
C TYR A 203 23.40 -15.09 -15.95
N ASP A 204 23.97 -15.86 -15.03
CA ASP A 204 24.93 -16.92 -15.32
C ASP A 204 24.46 -18.21 -14.63
N PRO A 205 24.11 -19.28 -15.35
CA PRO A 205 23.60 -20.51 -14.76
C PRO A 205 24.63 -21.25 -13.89
N GLU A 206 25.90 -20.85 -13.91
CA GLU A 206 26.93 -21.41 -13.02
C GLU A 206 27.01 -20.68 -11.67
N LYS A 207 26.28 -19.57 -11.51
CA LYS A 207 26.19 -18.82 -10.24
C LYS A 207 24.87 -19.11 -9.52
N GLN A 208 24.88 -18.96 -8.23
CA GLN A 208 23.68 -19.11 -7.40
C GLN A 208 23.06 -17.75 -7.12
N TYR A 209 21.73 -17.66 -7.19
CA TYR A 209 20.96 -16.44 -6.96
C TYR A 209 19.93 -16.62 -5.86
N ASN A 210 19.73 -15.58 -5.07
CA ASN A 210 18.55 -15.44 -4.23
C ASN A 210 17.30 -15.37 -5.12
N ILE A 211 16.16 -15.86 -4.61
CA ILE A 211 14.92 -15.88 -5.37
C ILE A 211 13.75 -15.29 -4.55
N LEU A 212 12.99 -14.40 -5.18
CA LEU A 212 11.77 -13.80 -4.66
C LEU A 212 10.56 -14.30 -5.45
N TYR A 213 9.61 -14.92 -4.77
CA TYR A 213 8.28 -15.20 -5.29
C TYR A 213 7.37 -14.03 -4.93
N LEU A 214 6.77 -13.36 -5.94
CA LEU A 214 6.06 -12.10 -5.76
C LEU A 214 4.63 -12.20 -6.32
N MET A 215 3.64 -12.34 -5.44
CA MET A 215 2.26 -12.62 -5.77
C MET A 215 1.44 -11.35 -6.02
N HIS A 216 0.60 -11.38 -7.04
CA HIS A 216 -0.34 -10.32 -7.41
C HIS A 216 -1.60 -10.27 -6.51
N GLY A 217 -2.52 -9.35 -6.80
CA GLY A 217 -3.79 -9.13 -6.10
C GLY A 217 -5.00 -9.72 -6.82
N THR A 218 -6.19 -9.36 -6.32
CA THR A 218 -7.46 -9.75 -6.92
C THR A 218 -7.65 -9.13 -8.30
N GLY A 219 -7.96 -9.96 -9.30
CA GLY A 219 -8.25 -9.53 -10.66
C GLY A 219 -7.03 -9.31 -11.56
N ASP A 220 -5.84 -9.55 -11.02
CA ASP A 220 -4.56 -9.48 -11.72
C ASP A 220 -4.10 -10.88 -12.14
N ASN A 221 -2.90 -10.99 -12.71
CA ASN A 221 -2.28 -12.23 -13.14
C ASN A 221 -0.75 -12.19 -12.94
N GLU A 222 -0.04 -13.19 -13.45
CA GLU A 222 1.42 -13.30 -13.38
C GLU A 222 2.17 -12.12 -14.00
N ASP A 223 1.56 -11.41 -14.94
CA ASP A 223 2.16 -10.26 -15.63
C ASP A 223 2.17 -8.97 -14.77
N TYR A 224 1.36 -8.94 -13.72
CA TYR A 224 1.08 -7.71 -12.97
C TYR A 224 2.34 -6.94 -12.59
N TRP A 225 3.27 -7.59 -11.92
CA TRP A 225 4.42 -6.91 -11.31
C TRP A 225 5.48 -6.45 -12.32
N LEU A 226 5.71 -7.23 -13.37
CA LEU A 226 6.87 -7.05 -14.25
C LEU A 226 6.52 -6.52 -15.63
N LEU A 227 5.32 -6.83 -16.14
CA LEU A 227 4.89 -6.48 -17.50
C LEU A 227 3.75 -5.45 -17.51
N THR A 228 2.73 -5.63 -16.68
CA THR A 228 1.63 -4.64 -16.54
C THR A 228 2.11 -3.37 -15.85
N HIS A 229 3.01 -3.51 -14.87
CA HIS A 229 3.66 -2.43 -14.14
C HIS A 229 5.18 -2.44 -14.35
N PRO A 230 5.66 -2.10 -15.57
CA PRO A 230 7.06 -2.21 -15.95
C PRO A 230 8.00 -1.31 -15.13
N GLU A 231 7.46 -0.30 -14.45
CA GLU A 231 8.21 0.52 -13.49
C GLU A 231 8.83 -0.32 -12.36
N ASN A 232 8.25 -1.46 -12.00
CA ASN A 232 8.82 -2.36 -10.99
C ASN A 232 10.06 -3.07 -11.53
N LYS A 233 10.03 -3.49 -12.78
CA LYS A 233 11.21 -4.06 -13.45
C LYS A 233 12.33 -3.02 -13.58
N THR A 234 12.00 -1.81 -14.04
CA THR A 234 12.96 -0.70 -14.14
C THR A 234 13.62 -0.41 -12.79
N MET A 235 12.82 -0.41 -11.71
CA MET A 235 13.32 -0.23 -10.35
C MET A 235 14.26 -1.37 -9.92
N LEU A 236 13.92 -2.62 -10.19
CA LEU A 236 14.79 -3.79 -9.93
C LEU A 236 16.13 -3.66 -10.66
N ASP A 237 16.08 -3.36 -11.94
CA ASP A 237 17.26 -3.17 -12.78
C ASP A 237 18.18 -2.09 -12.20
N GLN A 238 17.61 -0.95 -11.84
CA GLN A 238 18.37 0.17 -11.27
C GLN A 238 18.92 -0.13 -9.87
N MET A 239 18.14 -0.81 -9.01
CA MET A 239 18.63 -1.17 -7.68
C MET A 239 19.81 -2.14 -7.75
N ILE A 240 19.81 -3.05 -8.71
CA ILE A 240 20.93 -3.97 -8.96
C ILE A 240 22.13 -3.23 -9.55
N GLU A 241 21.92 -2.38 -10.57
CA GLU A 241 22.98 -1.60 -11.21
C GLU A 241 23.67 -0.65 -10.23
N GLN A 242 22.90 -0.01 -9.33
CA GLN A 242 23.43 0.84 -8.28
C GLN A 242 23.96 0.08 -7.06
N GLN A 243 23.97 -1.25 -7.09
CA GLN A 243 24.43 -2.12 -6.01
C GLN A 243 23.72 -1.87 -4.66
N VAL A 244 22.44 -1.48 -4.72
CA VAL A 244 21.58 -1.33 -3.54
C VAL A 244 21.08 -2.69 -3.06
N ILE A 245 20.89 -3.61 -4.01
CA ILE A 245 20.55 -5.01 -3.76
C ILE A 245 21.47 -5.91 -4.61
N GLU A 246 21.70 -7.11 -4.13
CA GLU A 246 22.36 -8.13 -4.91
C GLU A 246 21.48 -8.61 -6.08
N PRO A 247 22.08 -9.04 -7.20
CA PRO A 247 21.33 -9.67 -8.28
C PRO A 247 20.49 -10.85 -7.77
N LEU A 248 19.20 -10.87 -8.14
CA LEU A 248 18.27 -11.91 -7.71
C LEU A 248 17.33 -12.31 -8.85
N ILE A 249 16.73 -13.48 -8.73
CA ILE A 249 15.64 -13.96 -9.59
C ILE A 249 14.32 -13.52 -8.95
N VAL A 250 13.36 -13.01 -9.76
CA VAL A 250 12.00 -12.72 -9.28
C VAL A 250 11.02 -13.54 -10.10
N VAL A 251 10.17 -14.29 -9.40
CA VAL A 251 9.11 -15.12 -10.01
C VAL A 251 7.76 -14.52 -9.63
N THR A 252 6.95 -14.22 -10.62
CA THR A 252 5.59 -13.73 -10.38
C THR A 252 4.57 -14.76 -10.86
N PRO A 253 4.07 -15.62 -9.95
CA PRO A 253 3.05 -16.61 -10.26
C PRO A 253 1.65 -16.03 -10.13
N THR A 254 0.62 -16.84 -10.46
CA THR A 254 -0.77 -16.55 -10.16
C THR A 254 -1.38 -17.62 -9.27
N PHE A 255 -2.24 -17.22 -8.32
CA PHE A 255 -3.05 -18.16 -7.53
C PHE A 255 -4.33 -18.58 -8.26
N TYR A 256 -4.69 -17.95 -9.36
CA TYR A 256 -5.83 -18.36 -10.17
C TYR A 256 -5.55 -19.67 -10.91
N VAL A 257 -6.58 -20.47 -11.03
CA VAL A 257 -6.52 -21.72 -11.81
C VAL A 257 -7.08 -21.50 -13.21
N GLU A 258 -8.08 -20.63 -13.34
CA GLU A 258 -8.74 -20.23 -14.58
C GLU A 258 -9.22 -18.77 -14.45
N ASP A 259 -9.44 -18.10 -15.57
CA ASP A 259 -9.92 -16.71 -15.61
C ASP A 259 -11.27 -16.52 -14.90
N ASP A 260 -12.04 -17.57 -14.71
CA ASP A 260 -13.40 -17.54 -14.14
C ASP A 260 -13.44 -17.66 -12.61
N CYS A 261 -12.35 -17.98 -11.95
CA CYS A 261 -12.32 -18.20 -10.49
C CYS A 261 -12.38 -16.87 -9.70
N LYS A 262 -13.45 -16.10 -9.94
CA LYS A 262 -13.67 -14.82 -9.22
C LYS A 262 -14.35 -14.98 -7.87
N ASP A 263 -15.06 -16.10 -7.67
CA ASP A 263 -15.74 -16.42 -6.44
C ASP A 263 -14.94 -17.44 -5.62
N GLY A 264 -14.79 -17.19 -4.32
CA GLY A 264 -14.10 -18.11 -3.43
C GLY A 264 -12.57 -17.96 -3.44
N LEU A 265 -12.05 -16.74 -3.40
CA LEU A 265 -10.59 -16.47 -3.41
C LEU A 265 -9.85 -17.04 -2.20
N ASP A 266 -10.50 -17.23 -1.06
CA ASP A 266 -9.86 -17.78 0.13
C ASP A 266 -9.35 -19.22 -0.10
N PRO A 267 -10.13 -20.15 -0.66
CA PRO A 267 -9.61 -21.46 -1.01
C PRO A 267 -8.41 -21.43 -1.96
N LEU A 268 -8.42 -20.56 -2.98
CA LEU A 268 -7.32 -20.41 -3.92
C LEU A 268 -6.04 -19.93 -3.22
N THR A 269 -6.13 -18.87 -2.43
CA THR A 269 -4.98 -18.29 -1.75
C THR A 269 -4.47 -19.13 -0.59
N TYR A 270 -5.35 -19.90 0.08
CA TYR A 270 -4.96 -20.72 1.23
C TYR A 270 -4.38 -22.08 0.81
N SER A 271 -4.79 -22.61 -0.34
CA SER A 271 -4.26 -23.88 -0.87
C SER A 271 -3.03 -23.70 -1.77
N PHE A 272 -2.63 -22.45 -2.08
CA PHE A 272 -1.52 -22.17 -2.99
C PHE A 272 -0.18 -22.78 -2.52
N ALA A 273 -0.03 -23.04 -1.22
CA ALA A 273 1.15 -23.72 -0.69
C ALA A 273 1.39 -25.10 -1.33
N LYS A 274 0.35 -25.83 -1.69
CA LYS A 274 0.48 -27.14 -2.35
C LYS A 274 1.08 -27.00 -3.74
N GLU A 275 0.57 -26.05 -4.52
CA GLU A 275 1.13 -25.71 -5.85
C GLU A 275 2.56 -25.20 -5.73
N LEU A 276 2.80 -24.28 -4.80
CA LEU A 276 4.11 -23.68 -4.56
C LEU A 276 5.18 -24.74 -4.29
N ARG A 277 4.88 -25.67 -3.36
CA ARG A 277 5.82 -26.70 -2.92
C ARG A 277 6.02 -27.82 -3.94
N ASN A 278 4.94 -28.28 -4.56
CA ASN A 278 4.96 -29.52 -5.35
C ASN A 278 5.24 -29.29 -6.84
N ASP A 279 4.90 -28.10 -7.35
CA ASP A 279 4.85 -27.90 -8.80
C ASP A 279 5.69 -26.66 -9.22
N LEU A 280 5.36 -25.47 -8.69
CA LEU A 280 5.97 -24.22 -9.12
C LEU A 280 7.46 -24.12 -8.76
N MET A 281 7.83 -24.31 -7.48
CA MET A 281 9.24 -24.23 -7.07
C MET A 281 10.10 -25.29 -7.76
N PRO A 282 9.71 -26.55 -7.82
CA PRO A 282 10.46 -27.56 -8.59
C PRO A 282 10.64 -27.18 -10.08
N ALA A 283 9.58 -26.68 -10.72
CA ALA A 283 9.65 -26.29 -12.14
C ALA A 283 10.59 -25.11 -12.38
N VAL A 284 10.53 -24.08 -11.52
CA VAL A 284 11.36 -22.87 -11.62
C VAL A 284 12.81 -23.17 -11.28
N GLU A 285 13.07 -23.76 -10.10
CA GLU A 285 14.43 -23.90 -9.59
C GLU A 285 15.21 -25.07 -10.25
N ALA A 286 14.52 -25.93 -11.00
CA ALA A 286 15.19 -26.87 -11.92
C ALA A 286 15.68 -26.18 -13.22
N GLN A 287 15.06 -25.05 -13.59
CA GLN A 287 15.40 -24.32 -14.82
C GLN A 287 16.40 -23.20 -14.58
N TYR A 288 16.33 -22.57 -13.39
CA TYR A 288 17.18 -21.43 -13.04
C TYR A 288 18.05 -21.72 -11.82
N SER A 289 19.26 -21.23 -11.84
CA SER A 289 20.25 -21.50 -10.79
C SER A 289 19.98 -20.71 -9.53
N THR A 290 19.59 -21.39 -8.46
CA THR A 290 19.36 -20.84 -7.12
C THR A 290 20.33 -21.50 -6.12
N TYR A 291 20.18 -21.17 -4.84
CA TYR A 291 20.92 -21.84 -3.78
C TYR A 291 20.40 -23.25 -3.43
N ALA A 292 19.34 -23.73 -4.06
CA ALA A 292 18.89 -25.11 -3.92
C ALA A 292 19.82 -26.06 -4.69
N GLU A 293 20.54 -26.93 -3.99
CA GLU A 293 21.38 -27.95 -4.62
C GLU A 293 20.54 -29.05 -5.27
N THR A 294 19.36 -29.31 -4.73
CA THR A 294 18.35 -30.23 -5.27
C THR A 294 16.98 -29.58 -5.24
N CYS A 295 16.16 -29.86 -6.26
CA CYS A 295 14.78 -29.31 -6.35
C CYS A 295 13.77 -30.22 -5.68
N ASP A 296 14.03 -30.53 -4.42
CA ASP A 296 13.18 -31.35 -3.54
C ASP A 296 13.08 -30.73 -2.14
N ASP A 297 12.27 -31.30 -1.25
CA ASP A 297 12.01 -30.79 0.08
C ASP A 297 13.32 -30.54 0.86
N ALA A 298 14.31 -31.40 0.73
CA ALA A 298 15.59 -31.28 1.45
C ALA A 298 16.42 -30.12 0.95
N GLY A 299 16.53 -29.95 -0.38
CA GLY A 299 17.26 -28.85 -0.99
C GLY A 299 16.58 -27.50 -0.73
N PHE A 300 15.25 -27.44 -0.80
CA PHE A 300 14.49 -26.24 -0.51
C PHE A 300 14.61 -25.82 0.97
N ALA A 301 14.54 -26.78 1.90
CA ALA A 301 14.72 -26.51 3.31
C ALA A 301 16.15 -26.05 3.65
N ALA A 302 17.15 -26.66 3.04
CA ALA A 302 18.56 -26.31 3.24
C ALA A 302 18.88 -24.88 2.78
N SER A 303 18.24 -24.42 1.71
CA SER A 303 18.46 -23.11 1.09
C SER A 303 17.37 -22.07 1.42
N ARG A 304 16.56 -22.28 2.47
CA ARG A 304 15.41 -21.43 2.81
C ARG A 304 15.77 -19.95 3.03
N GLU A 305 16.97 -19.65 3.52
CA GLU A 305 17.42 -18.28 3.79
C GLU A 305 17.71 -17.49 2.50
N HIS A 306 17.74 -18.16 1.37
CA HIS A 306 17.90 -17.57 0.05
C HIS A 306 16.55 -17.41 -0.70
N ARG A 307 15.41 -17.62 0.00
CA ARG A 307 14.06 -17.45 -0.57
C ARG A 307 13.22 -16.45 0.20
N ALA A 308 12.56 -15.59 -0.58
CA ALA A 308 11.58 -14.65 -0.11
C ALA A 308 10.23 -14.91 -0.78
N PHE A 309 9.15 -14.65 -0.06
CA PHE A 309 7.80 -14.59 -0.61
C PHE A 309 7.14 -13.28 -0.21
N ALA A 310 6.60 -12.58 -1.18
CA ALA A 310 5.86 -11.34 -0.93
C ALA A 310 4.63 -11.24 -1.83
N GLY A 311 3.70 -10.36 -1.47
CA GLY A 311 2.54 -10.12 -2.32
C GLY A 311 1.71 -8.94 -1.86
N LEU A 312 0.89 -8.44 -2.79
CA LEU A 312 -0.03 -7.34 -2.58
C LEU A 312 -1.47 -7.83 -2.40
N SER A 313 -2.25 -7.16 -1.56
CA SER A 313 -3.68 -7.44 -1.40
C SER A 313 -3.96 -8.94 -1.16
N ARG A 314 -4.57 -9.63 -2.08
CA ARG A 314 -4.74 -11.10 -2.03
C ARG A 314 -3.42 -11.86 -2.07
N GLY A 315 -2.40 -11.32 -2.72
CA GLY A 315 -1.04 -11.84 -2.64
C GLY A 315 -0.45 -11.76 -1.23
N ALA A 316 -0.76 -10.71 -0.46
CA ALA A 316 -0.38 -10.64 0.95
C ALA A 316 -1.11 -11.70 1.80
N VAL A 317 -2.37 -12.00 1.48
CA VAL A 317 -3.10 -13.12 2.09
C VAL A 317 -2.43 -14.45 1.74
N THR A 318 -2.03 -14.65 0.48
CA THR A 318 -1.27 -15.83 0.04
C THR A 318 0.07 -15.92 0.76
N THR A 319 0.79 -14.80 0.94
CA THR A 319 2.03 -14.77 1.72
C THR A 319 1.81 -15.30 3.13
N ASN A 320 0.80 -14.82 3.85
CA ASN A 320 0.52 -15.28 5.20
C ASN A 320 0.08 -16.75 5.25
N HIS A 321 -0.94 -17.13 4.47
CA HIS A 321 -1.52 -18.47 4.55
C HIS A 321 -0.65 -19.54 3.91
N SER A 322 -0.06 -19.26 2.75
CA SER A 322 0.70 -20.27 2.01
C SER A 322 2.18 -20.27 2.35
N ALA A 323 2.85 -19.10 2.31
CA ALA A 323 4.29 -19.08 2.53
C ALA A 323 4.64 -19.14 4.01
N VAL A 324 4.03 -18.32 4.89
CA VAL A 324 4.39 -18.30 6.31
C VAL A 324 3.78 -19.49 7.05
N CYS A 325 2.49 -19.78 6.87
CA CYS A 325 1.80 -20.81 7.64
C CYS A 325 2.04 -22.24 7.14
N GLN A 326 2.42 -22.46 5.87
CA GLN A 326 2.49 -23.79 5.28
C GLN A 326 3.82 -24.10 4.56
N ALA A 327 4.73 -23.11 4.44
CA ALA A 327 6.02 -23.28 3.78
C ALA A 327 7.14 -22.50 4.49
N LEU A 328 7.04 -22.31 5.80
CA LEU A 328 8.07 -21.62 6.59
C LEU A 328 9.42 -22.35 6.53
N ASP A 329 9.43 -23.63 6.28
CA ASP A 329 10.62 -24.47 6.06
C ASP A 329 11.31 -24.16 4.71
N TYR A 330 10.65 -23.51 3.76
CA TYR A 330 11.20 -23.16 2.45
C TYR A 330 11.55 -21.69 2.30
N PHE A 331 10.98 -20.82 3.15
CA PHE A 331 11.14 -19.37 3.09
C PHE A 331 11.59 -18.77 4.42
N ALA A 332 12.38 -17.70 4.37
CA ALA A 332 12.83 -16.99 5.56
C ALA A 332 12.45 -15.50 5.58
N TRP A 333 12.08 -14.91 4.44
CA TRP A 333 11.81 -13.50 4.26
C TRP A 333 10.41 -13.31 3.67
N PHE A 334 9.62 -12.44 4.28
CA PHE A 334 8.21 -12.28 3.92
C PHE A 334 7.81 -10.83 3.78
N GLY A 335 6.96 -10.53 2.75
CA GLY A 335 6.40 -9.22 2.50
C GLY A 335 4.88 -9.26 2.34
N THR A 336 4.14 -8.53 3.18
CA THR A 336 2.67 -8.44 3.14
C THR A 336 2.24 -7.01 2.87
N PHE A 337 1.88 -6.72 1.61
CA PHE A 337 1.54 -5.37 1.17
C PHE A 337 0.02 -5.22 1.07
N SER A 338 -0.57 -4.39 1.92
CA SER A 338 -2.01 -4.08 1.88
C SER A 338 -2.95 -5.28 2.07
N GLY A 339 -2.62 -6.23 2.91
CA GLY A 339 -3.48 -7.38 3.18
C GLY A 339 -2.98 -8.26 4.32
N SER A 340 -3.92 -9.01 4.93
CA SER A 340 -3.63 -9.99 5.98
C SER A 340 -4.59 -11.16 5.94
N ARG A 341 -5.81 -11.02 6.46
CA ARG A 341 -6.85 -12.06 6.60
C ARG A 341 -6.43 -13.32 7.35
N THR A 342 -5.34 -13.26 8.11
CA THR A 342 -4.91 -14.38 8.95
C THR A 342 -5.11 -13.99 10.40
N THR A 343 -5.85 -14.77 11.16
CA THR A 343 -6.00 -14.51 12.59
C THR A 343 -4.69 -14.81 13.33
N ALA A 344 -4.46 -14.10 14.44
CA ALA A 344 -3.26 -14.34 15.26
C ALA A 344 -3.23 -15.81 15.77
N ASP A 345 -4.38 -16.41 16.05
CA ASP A 345 -4.46 -17.80 16.53
C ASP A 345 -4.09 -18.81 15.43
N GLU A 346 -4.57 -18.60 14.19
CA GLU A 346 -4.20 -19.44 13.03
C GLU A 346 -2.71 -19.32 12.75
N PHE A 347 -2.20 -18.08 12.72
CA PHE A 347 -0.79 -17.81 12.49
C PHE A 347 0.09 -18.48 13.55
N ARG A 348 -0.29 -18.32 14.84
CA ARG A 348 0.40 -18.93 15.95
C ARG A 348 0.38 -20.46 15.88
N ALA A 349 -0.76 -21.04 15.59
CA ALA A 349 -0.91 -22.51 15.49
C ALA A 349 -0.01 -23.08 14.39
N ALA A 350 0.10 -22.40 13.26
CA ALA A 350 0.94 -22.83 12.15
C ALA A 350 2.44 -22.70 12.45
N ILE A 351 2.90 -21.51 12.83
CA ILE A 351 4.33 -21.24 12.98
C ILE A 351 4.95 -21.76 14.30
N GLN A 352 4.14 -22.15 15.26
CA GLN A 352 4.56 -22.83 16.49
C GLN A 352 4.32 -24.35 16.45
N SER A 353 3.98 -24.91 15.30
CA SER A 353 3.95 -26.37 15.10
C SER A 353 5.35 -26.98 15.34
N ASP A 354 5.40 -28.28 15.63
CA ASP A 354 6.67 -28.99 15.85
C ASP A 354 7.63 -28.83 14.65
N GLU A 355 7.09 -28.70 13.45
CA GLU A 355 7.82 -28.54 12.20
C GLU A 355 8.48 -27.14 12.10
N PHE A 356 7.79 -26.07 12.50
CA PHE A 356 8.19 -24.70 12.24
C PHE A 356 8.68 -23.91 13.48
N ALA A 357 8.44 -24.45 14.69
CA ALA A 357 8.71 -23.73 15.94
C ALA A 357 10.17 -23.29 16.11
N GLN A 358 11.11 -24.05 15.56
CA GLN A 358 12.55 -23.76 15.67
C GLN A 358 13.12 -22.96 14.50
N LEU A 359 12.32 -22.72 13.45
CA LEU A 359 12.80 -22.02 12.27
C LEU A 359 12.79 -20.49 12.52
N PRO A 360 13.91 -19.79 12.30
CA PRO A 360 13.94 -18.34 12.46
C PRO A 360 13.17 -17.68 11.32
N ILE A 361 12.42 -16.62 11.62
CA ILE A 361 11.89 -15.69 10.63
C ILE A 361 12.94 -14.59 10.47
N LYS A 362 13.59 -14.51 9.30
CA LYS A 362 14.64 -13.52 9.08
C LYS A 362 14.06 -12.11 9.01
N TYR A 363 12.98 -11.94 8.26
CA TYR A 363 12.27 -10.67 8.20
C TYR A 363 10.80 -10.83 7.78
N LEU A 364 9.92 -10.09 8.44
CA LEU A 364 8.52 -9.91 8.04
C LEU A 364 8.27 -8.42 7.81
N TYR A 365 8.09 -8.02 6.57
CA TYR A 365 7.74 -6.66 6.19
C TYR A 365 6.24 -6.53 5.93
N ALA A 366 5.55 -5.72 6.71
CA ALA A 366 4.15 -5.42 6.51
C ALA A 366 3.97 -3.93 6.19
N CYS A 367 3.10 -3.59 5.26
CA CYS A 367 2.85 -2.19 4.93
C CYS A 367 1.48 -1.97 4.30
N GLY A 368 1.05 -0.71 4.32
CA GLY A 368 -0.16 -0.25 3.64
C GLY A 368 -0.17 1.26 3.51
N GLY A 369 -1.04 1.77 2.65
CA GLY A 369 -1.28 3.20 2.51
C GLY A 369 -2.15 3.73 3.66
N SER A 370 -1.98 5.02 4.03
CA SER A 370 -2.78 5.61 5.12
C SER A 370 -4.29 5.71 4.80
N TYR A 371 -4.65 5.64 3.53
CA TYR A 371 -6.03 5.58 3.04
C TYR A 371 -6.42 4.20 2.46
N ASP A 372 -5.58 3.21 2.68
CA ASP A 372 -5.84 1.85 2.24
C ASP A 372 -6.96 1.22 3.09
N PHE A 373 -7.99 0.69 2.45
CA PHE A 373 -9.12 0.05 3.15
C PHE A 373 -8.69 -1.21 3.92
N ALA A 374 -7.62 -1.88 3.50
CA ALA A 374 -7.11 -3.07 4.17
C ALA A 374 -6.29 -2.73 5.43
N LEU A 375 -5.81 -1.49 5.55
CA LEU A 375 -4.89 -1.07 6.60
C LEU A 375 -5.41 -1.33 8.03
N PRO A 376 -6.69 -1.03 8.39
CA PRO A 376 -7.16 -1.25 9.75
C PRO A 376 -7.07 -2.71 10.19
N GLY A 377 -7.51 -3.63 9.34
CA GLY A 377 -7.44 -5.07 9.62
C GLY A 377 -5.98 -5.56 9.66
N GLN A 378 -5.15 -5.09 8.76
CA GLN A 378 -3.75 -5.47 8.70
C GLN A 378 -2.96 -5.03 9.95
N ILE A 379 -3.20 -3.79 10.45
CA ILE A 379 -2.59 -3.33 11.70
C ILE A 379 -3.07 -4.17 12.89
N GLU A 380 -4.35 -4.48 12.95
CA GLU A 380 -4.91 -5.29 14.03
C GLU A 380 -4.27 -6.68 14.05
N ASP A 381 -4.21 -7.34 12.91
CA ASP A 381 -3.60 -8.67 12.78
C ASP A 381 -2.11 -8.65 13.10
N TYR A 382 -1.37 -7.66 12.59
CA TYR A 382 0.05 -7.51 12.89
C TYR A 382 0.32 -7.31 14.39
N ASN A 383 -0.44 -6.47 15.07
CA ASN A 383 -0.28 -6.25 16.51
C ASN A 383 -0.62 -7.50 17.32
N LYS A 384 -1.66 -8.24 16.93
CA LYS A 384 -2.00 -9.52 17.55
C LYS A 384 -0.89 -10.55 17.34
N LEU A 385 -0.31 -10.60 16.14
CA LEU A 385 0.79 -11.49 15.82
C LEU A 385 2.02 -11.22 16.69
N LEU A 386 2.43 -9.95 16.82
CA LEU A 386 3.55 -9.57 17.68
C LEU A 386 3.34 -9.95 19.15
N ALA A 387 2.07 -9.95 19.60
CA ALA A 387 1.76 -10.32 20.98
C ALA A 387 1.91 -11.82 21.26
N VAL A 388 1.86 -12.67 20.23
CA VAL A 388 1.87 -14.15 20.40
C VAL A 388 3.11 -14.82 19.81
N GLU A 389 3.90 -14.13 18.96
CA GLU A 389 5.08 -14.70 18.29
C GLU A 389 6.37 -14.00 18.74
N PRO A 390 7.11 -14.56 19.71
CA PRO A 390 8.29 -13.92 20.29
C PRO A 390 9.50 -13.86 19.33
N ARG A 391 9.50 -14.63 18.24
CA ARG A 391 10.55 -14.55 17.21
C ARG A 391 10.48 -13.26 16.39
N LEU A 392 9.31 -12.58 16.37
CA LEU A 392 9.13 -11.31 15.69
C LEU A 392 9.36 -10.14 16.65
N GLN A 393 10.37 -9.35 16.37
CA GLN A 393 10.77 -8.19 17.18
C GLN A 393 10.69 -6.94 16.32
N SER A 394 9.76 -6.04 16.68
CA SER A 394 9.55 -4.79 15.95
C SER A 394 10.82 -3.95 15.85
N GLY A 395 11.16 -3.51 14.66
CA GLY A 395 12.38 -2.75 14.38
C GLY A 395 13.66 -3.59 14.30
N VAL A 396 13.59 -4.90 14.55
CA VAL A 396 14.73 -5.83 14.40
C VAL A 396 14.52 -6.69 13.16
N ASN A 397 13.54 -7.58 13.20
CA ASN A 397 13.24 -8.49 12.09
C ASN A 397 11.78 -8.40 11.61
N THR A 398 11.07 -7.38 12.05
CA THR A 398 9.76 -7.04 11.48
C THR A 398 9.52 -5.53 11.52
N THR A 399 8.83 -5.05 10.49
CA THR A 399 8.43 -3.64 10.36
C THR A 399 7.00 -3.58 9.84
N PHE A 400 6.22 -2.68 10.40
CA PHE A 400 4.97 -2.22 9.80
C PHE A 400 5.15 -0.79 9.30
N ALA A 401 5.11 -0.58 7.99
CA ALA A 401 5.22 0.73 7.37
C ALA A 401 3.85 1.25 6.89
N VAL A 402 3.57 2.52 7.18
CA VAL A 402 2.39 3.19 6.66
C VAL A 402 2.83 4.33 5.74
N TYR A 403 2.41 4.28 4.48
CA TYR A 403 2.77 5.29 3.51
C TYR A 403 1.75 6.43 3.50
N PRO A 404 2.17 7.66 3.82
CA PRO A 404 1.27 8.81 3.86
C PRO A 404 0.57 9.04 2.52
N LEU A 405 -0.73 9.33 2.56
CA LEU A 405 -1.55 9.69 1.41
C LEU A 405 -1.62 8.62 0.30
N ARG A 406 -1.30 7.36 0.62
CA ARG A 406 -1.38 6.24 -0.31
C ARG A 406 -2.62 5.39 -0.06
N HIS A 407 -3.10 4.76 -1.12
CA HIS A 407 -4.29 3.92 -1.16
C HIS A 407 -3.95 2.46 -1.42
N HIS A 408 -4.98 1.68 -1.71
CA HIS A 408 -4.90 0.32 -2.21
C HIS A 408 -4.64 0.35 -3.73
N SER A 409 -3.43 0.70 -4.14
CA SER A 409 -3.09 1.03 -5.52
C SER A 409 -1.65 0.67 -5.89
N ALA A 410 -1.39 0.58 -7.20
CA ALA A 410 -0.09 0.20 -7.76
C ALA A 410 1.07 1.07 -7.25
N ASP A 411 0.87 2.38 -7.11
CA ASP A 411 1.89 3.30 -6.61
C ASP A 411 2.27 3.04 -5.14
N ASN A 412 1.31 2.58 -4.33
CA ASN A 412 1.57 2.13 -2.96
C ASN A 412 2.43 0.86 -2.95
N TRP A 413 2.10 -0.10 -3.81
CA TRP A 413 2.81 -1.39 -3.88
C TRP A 413 4.18 -1.29 -4.54
N HIS A 414 4.36 -0.34 -5.46
CA HIS A 414 5.68 0.00 -6.00
C HIS A 414 6.63 0.49 -4.90
N ILE A 415 6.17 1.37 -4.01
CA ILE A 415 6.93 1.82 -2.83
C ILE A 415 7.17 0.65 -1.87
N ALA A 416 6.18 -0.21 -1.67
CA ALA A 416 6.28 -1.38 -0.81
C ALA A 416 7.39 -2.32 -1.28
N LEU A 417 7.42 -2.62 -2.57
CA LEU A 417 8.45 -3.46 -3.18
C LEU A 417 9.84 -2.85 -3.03
N TYR A 418 10.00 -1.55 -3.30
CA TYR A 418 11.27 -0.83 -3.10
C TYR A 418 11.80 -0.96 -1.68
N ASN A 419 10.94 -0.72 -0.70
CA ASN A 419 11.34 -0.81 0.71
C ASN A 419 11.62 -2.25 1.16
N PHE A 420 10.84 -3.20 0.66
CA PHE A 420 11.00 -4.62 0.97
C PHE A 420 12.32 -5.17 0.43
N LEU A 421 12.66 -4.89 -0.81
CA LEU A 421 13.89 -5.36 -1.46
C LEU A 421 15.16 -4.96 -0.70
N GLN A 422 15.15 -3.84 0.03
CA GLN A 422 16.27 -3.41 0.87
C GLN A 422 16.35 -4.11 2.23
N LYS A 423 15.41 -4.99 2.56
CA LYS A 423 15.33 -5.69 3.84
C LYS A 423 15.52 -7.20 3.70
N VAL A 424 15.48 -7.71 2.48
CA VAL A 424 15.62 -9.13 2.22
C VAL A 424 17.03 -9.47 1.75
N PHE A 425 17.47 -10.68 2.08
CA PHE A 425 18.79 -11.22 1.73
C PHE A 425 19.97 -10.37 2.24
N VAL A 426 19.75 -9.57 3.28
CA VAL A 426 20.81 -8.85 3.98
C VAL A 426 21.30 -9.67 5.17
N GLU A 427 22.63 -9.71 5.41
CA GLU A 427 23.27 -10.40 6.53
C GLU A 427 22.98 -9.73 7.89
#